data_d907a59a17871b80f4c2de942f6dd278
#
_entry.id   d907a59a17871b80f4c2de942f6dd278
#
_cell.length_a   1.000
_cell.length_b   1.000
_cell.length_c   1.000
_cell.angle_alpha   90.00
_cell.angle_beta   90.00
_cell.angle_gamma   90.00
#
_symmetry.space_group_name_H-M   'P 1'
#
loop_
_entity.id
_entity.type
_entity.pdbx_description
1 polymer ?
#
loop_
_entity_poly.entity_id
_entity_poly.type
_entity_poly.pdbx_seq_one_letter_code
_entity_poly.pdbx_strand_id
1 'polypeptide(L)'
;MKLNTIDLFAGCGGMTDGFAQEGHFRVLGCVEWEAPMCETLINRLKNKWGHNNANNEVIRFDIQRTEELFSGFFDGEYGIHNGLDSLVKNQKVDAIIGGPPCQAYSIAGRIRDENGMRDDYRNFLFESYIKVVSHYQPDFFVFENVVGLLSASPTGEPITNIIRRTFSEAGYRIISNLKDALFDVADFGIPQHRRRVIILGIREASFNCGHENFMDDKCSQILQDFYYNIMPSFKTKQFSTVEDAINDLPKLFPSEEIIKFDGRKYSHYPIDGGGYLNHIPRFHSKRDIKVFRMLAEDIESGKFEYVSTEKLKNLYTEITGKKSNVHKYYVLRKNAPSNTIPAHLYKDGMRHIHPDSEQARSITVREAARLQSFDDDYSFLGAMMYQYKMIGNAVPPKFAKIIASGLYKLILKYKTK
;
A
#
# COMPACT_ATOMS: atom_id res chain seq x y z
N MET A 1 -21.29 15.96 -10.40
CA MET A 1 -21.56 14.50 -10.35
C MET A 1 -20.26 13.82 -9.91
N LYS A 2 -20.31 12.87 -8.99
CA LYS A 2 -19.11 12.12 -8.58
C LYS A 2 -18.84 11.01 -9.59
N LEU A 3 -17.55 10.72 -9.84
CA LEU A 3 -17.06 9.63 -10.68
C LEU A 3 -17.12 8.31 -9.90
N ASN A 4 -17.68 7.29 -10.50
CA ASN A 4 -17.87 5.99 -9.86
C ASN A 4 -16.62 5.13 -9.99
N THR A 5 -16.17 4.54 -8.86
CA THR A 5 -14.99 3.67 -8.82
C THR A 5 -15.30 2.32 -8.22
N ILE A 6 -14.54 1.30 -8.62
CA ILE A 6 -14.44 0.00 -7.97
C ILE A 6 -12.99 -0.16 -7.52
N ASP A 7 -12.75 -0.60 -6.28
CA ASP A 7 -11.43 -0.87 -5.74
C ASP A 7 -11.22 -2.39 -5.61
N LEU A 8 -10.25 -2.92 -6.36
CA LEU A 8 -9.90 -4.33 -6.38
C LEU A 8 -8.63 -4.56 -5.55
N PHE A 9 -8.61 -5.63 -4.76
CA PHE A 9 -7.54 -5.88 -3.80
C PHE A 9 -7.41 -4.72 -2.80
N ALA A 10 -8.56 -4.25 -2.33
CA ALA A 10 -8.68 -2.99 -1.61
C ALA A 10 -7.89 -2.96 -0.28
N GLY A 11 -7.51 -4.10 0.27
CA GLY A 11 -6.84 -4.18 1.55
C GLY A 11 -7.67 -3.52 2.64
N CYS A 12 -7.03 -2.74 3.48
CA CYS A 12 -7.74 -1.91 4.46
C CYS A 12 -8.26 -0.59 3.88
N GLY A 13 -8.15 -0.35 2.56
CA GLY A 13 -8.73 0.81 1.89
C GLY A 13 -7.81 2.02 1.73
N GLY A 14 -6.50 1.83 1.66
CA GLY A 14 -5.58 2.97 1.46
C GLY A 14 -5.85 3.73 0.16
N MET A 15 -6.14 3.01 -0.93
CA MET A 15 -6.48 3.62 -2.22
C MET A 15 -7.92 4.18 -2.20
N THR A 16 -8.88 3.43 -1.71
CA THR A 16 -10.27 3.88 -1.51
C THR A 16 -10.33 5.18 -0.71
N ASP A 17 -9.62 5.26 0.43
CA ASP A 17 -9.63 6.44 1.31
C ASP A 17 -9.03 7.67 0.61
N GLY A 18 -7.91 7.50 -0.12
CA GLY A 18 -7.29 8.57 -0.87
C GLY A 18 -8.19 9.12 -1.99
N PHE A 19 -8.88 8.26 -2.72
CA PHE A 19 -9.87 8.66 -3.74
C PHE A 19 -11.08 9.37 -3.12
N ALA A 20 -11.57 8.88 -1.98
CA ALA A 20 -12.64 9.54 -1.25
C ALA A 20 -12.23 10.93 -0.73
N GLN A 21 -10.99 11.09 -0.22
CA GLN A 21 -10.43 12.36 0.24
C GLN A 21 -10.26 13.40 -0.88
N GLU A 22 -10.11 12.96 -2.13
CA GLU A 22 -10.04 13.86 -3.27
C GLU A 22 -11.38 14.56 -3.53
N GLY A 23 -12.49 13.87 -3.25
CA GLY A 23 -13.84 14.46 -3.20
C GLY A 23 -14.68 14.30 -4.46
N HIS A 24 -14.09 14.06 -5.64
CA HIS A 24 -14.82 13.89 -6.90
C HIS A 24 -15.09 12.42 -7.24
N PHE A 25 -14.57 11.48 -6.47
CA PHE A 25 -14.79 10.06 -6.66
C PHE A 25 -15.74 9.48 -5.61
N ARG A 26 -16.44 8.43 -5.99
CA ARG A 26 -17.31 7.62 -5.14
C ARG A 26 -17.06 6.15 -5.40
N VAL A 27 -16.74 5.40 -4.36
CA VAL A 27 -16.61 3.95 -4.48
C VAL A 27 -18.01 3.31 -4.55
N LEU A 28 -18.21 2.40 -5.50
CA LEU A 28 -19.42 1.57 -5.65
C LEU A 28 -19.24 0.23 -4.96
N GLY A 29 -18.03 -0.34 -5.02
CA GLY A 29 -17.68 -1.60 -4.41
C GLY A 29 -16.19 -1.75 -4.22
N CYS A 30 -15.82 -2.49 -3.18
CA CYS A 30 -14.46 -2.89 -2.88
C CYS A 30 -14.39 -4.41 -2.81
N VAL A 31 -13.35 -5.02 -3.38
CA VAL A 31 -13.13 -6.46 -3.33
C VAL A 31 -11.85 -6.76 -2.55
N GLU A 32 -11.95 -7.57 -1.52
CA GLU A 32 -10.83 -7.99 -0.67
C GLU A 32 -11.12 -9.39 -0.10
N TRP A 33 -10.12 -10.21 0.09
CA TRP A 33 -10.32 -11.59 0.57
C TRP A 33 -10.06 -11.78 2.07
N GLU A 34 -9.21 -10.93 2.69
CA GLU A 34 -8.84 -11.06 4.10
C GLU A 34 -9.86 -10.38 5.02
N ALA A 35 -10.53 -11.16 5.86
CA ALA A 35 -11.58 -10.66 6.75
C ALA A 35 -11.16 -9.45 7.61
N PRO A 36 -9.99 -9.43 8.30
CA PRO A 36 -9.61 -8.27 9.11
C PRO A 36 -9.41 -6.98 8.29
N MET A 37 -9.01 -7.11 7.02
CA MET A 37 -8.89 -5.97 6.12
C MET A 37 -10.25 -5.43 5.71
N CYS A 38 -11.19 -6.33 5.35
CA CYS A 38 -12.58 -5.97 5.06
C CYS A 38 -13.25 -5.26 6.25
N GLU A 39 -13.09 -5.80 7.48
CA GLU A 39 -13.65 -5.19 8.69
C GLU A 39 -13.13 -3.77 8.92
N THR A 40 -11.83 -3.55 8.75
CA THR A 40 -11.20 -2.24 8.86
C THR A 40 -11.73 -1.27 7.79
N LEU A 41 -11.85 -1.72 6.55
CA LEU A 41 -12.38 -0.90 5.45
C LEU A 41 -13.87 -0.56 5.66
N ILE A 42 -14.69 -1.53 6.06
CA ILE A 42 -16.10 -1.32 6.42
C ILE A 42 -16.24 -0.26 7.52
N ASN A 43 -15.41 -0.38 8.56
CA ASN A 43 -15.39 0.60 9.65
C ASN A 43 -15.04 2.01 9.14
N ARG A 44 -14.04 2.15 8.26
CA ARG A 44 -13.64 3.42 7.66
C ARG A 44 -14.75 4.02 6.81
N LEU A 45 -15.33 3.22 5.91
CA LEU A 45 -16.41 3.66 5.03
C LEU A 45 -17.63 4.15 5.82
N LYS A 46 -18.03 3.44 6.88
CA LYS A 46 -19.15 3.84 7.75
C LYS A 46 -18.87 5.12 8.51
N ASN A 47 -17.78 5.13 9.27
CA ASN A 47 -17.56 6.15 10.29
C ASN A 47 -16.98 7.45 9.71
N LYS A 48 -16.19 7.39 8.66
CA LYS A 48 -15.58 8.55 8.02
C LYS A 48 -16.39 9.06 6.84
N TRP A 49 -16.84 8.15 5.99
CA TRP A 49 -17.43 8.51 4.70
C TRP A 49 -18.94 8.39 4.64
N GLY A 50 -19.59 7.91 5.72
CA GLY A 50 -21.06 7.85 5.84
C GLY A 50 -21.71 6.81 4.92
N HIS A 51 -20.98 5.74 4.56
CA HIS A 51 -21.53 4.66 3.75
C HIS A 51 -22.39 3.73 4.61
N ASN A 52 -23.71 3.97 4.62
CA ASN A 52 -24.65 3.19 5.43
C ASN A 52 -24.71 1.70 5.01
N ASN A 53 -24.34 1.39 3.76
CA ASN A 53 -24.35 0.05 3.20
C ASN A 53 -22.95 -0.56 3.04
N ALA A 54 -21.95 -0.06 3.78
CA ALA A 54 -20.56 -0.50 3.64
C ALA A 54 -20.35 -2.01 3.80
N ASN A 55 -21.18 -2.70 4.62
CA ASN A 55 -21.13 -4.16 4.74
C ASN A 55 -21.39 -4.89 3.42
N ASN A 56 -22.20 -4.29 2.55
CA ASN A 56 -22.50 -4.86 1.24
C ASN A 56 -21.56 -4.30 0.14
N GLU A 57 -21.03 -3.08 0.33
CA GLU A 57 -20.12 -2.44 -0.62
C GLU A 57 -18.70 -3.01 -0.55
N VAL A 58 -18.32 -3.65 0.58
CA VAL A 58 -17.05 -4.37 0.75
C VAL A 58 -17.32 -5.86 0.62
N ILE A 59 -16.97 -6.43 -0.53
CA ILE A 59 -17.17 -7.84 -0.86
C ILE A 59 -15.93 -8.61 -0.42
N ARG A 60 -16.08 -9.44 0.62
CA ARG A 60 -15.06 -10.41 0.98
C ARG A 60 -15.19 -11.62 0.06
N PHE A 61 -14.26 -11.79 -0.89
CA PHE A 61 -14.33 -12.87 -1.87
C PHE A 61 -13.01 -13.15 -2.58
N ASP A 62 -12.84 -14.36 -3.11
CA ASP A 62 -11.75 -14.70 -4.01
C ASP A 62 -12.02 -14.17 -5.42
N ILE A 63 -11.29 -13.15 -5.82
CA ILE A 63 -11.45 -12.48 -7.12
C ILE A 63 -11.20 -13.41 -8.32
N GLN A 64 -10.56 -14.55 -8.16
CA GLN A 64 -10.35 -15.51 -9.24
C GLN A 64 -11.66 -16.14 -9.72
N ARG A 65 -12.66 -16.19 -8.86
CA ARG A 65 -14.03 -16.64 -9.16
C ARG A 65 -14.85 -15.49 -9.73
N THR A 66 -14.38 -14.91 -10.85
CA THR A 66 -14.91 -13.65 -11.40
C THR A 66 -16.39 -13.70 -11.77
N GLU A 67 -16.89 -14.80 -12.32
CA GLU A 67 -18.31 -14.94 -12.69
C GLU A 67 -19.23 -14.84 -11.47
N GLU A 68 -18.86 -15.52 -10.40
CA GLU A 68 -19.58 -15.44 -9.13
C GLU A 68 -19.40 -14.07 -8.46
N LEU A 69 -18.23 -13.45 -8.59
CA LEU A 69 -18.02 -12.08 -8.11
C LEU A 69 -18.97 -11.09 -8.80
N PHE A 70 -19.26 -11.27 -10.08
CA PHE A 70 -20.18 -10.41 -10.83
C PHE A 70 -21.63 -10.69 -10.46
N SER A 71 -22.06 -11.94 -10.61
CA SER A 71 -23.49 -12.34 -10.53
C SER A 71 -23.99 -12.59 -9.11
N GLY A 72 -23.08 -12.80 -8.16
CA GLY A 72 -23.38 -13.17 -6.78
C GLY A 72 -23.02 -14.60 -6.42
N PHE A 73 -22.91 -14.86 -5.13
CA PHE A 73 -22.49 -16.15 -4.59
C PHE A 73 -23.23 -16.52 -3.30
N PHE A 74 -23.31 -17.82 -3.09
CA PHE A 74 -23.66 -18.45 -1.82
C PHE A 74 -22.52 -19.41 -1.45
N ASP A 75 -21.73 -19.07 -0.45
CA ASP A 75 -20.48 -19.76 -0.16
C ASP A 75 -20.28 -19.98 1.34
N GLY A 76 -19.77 -21.15 1.71
CA GLY A 76 -19.55 -21.52 3.12
C GLY A 76 -18.46 -20.71 3.83
N GLU A 77 -17.48 -20.20 3.08
CA GLU A 77 -16.38 -19.38 3.61
C GLU A 77 -16.67 -17.88 3.51
N TYR A 78 -17.23 -17.44 2.39
CA TYR A 78 -17.43 -16.01 2.08
C TYR A 78 -18.84 -15.52 2.38
N GLY A 79 -19.79 -16.42 2.66
CA GLY A 79 -21.18 -16.09 2.97
C GLY A 79 -22.03 -15.90 1.71
N ILE A 80 -22.95 -14.91 1.76
CA ILE A 80 -23.90 -14.63 0.69
C ILE A 80 -23.71 -13.20 0.23
N HIS A 81 -23.62 -13.00 -1.09
CA HIS A 81 -23.58 -11.67 -1.69
C HIS A 81 -24.20 -11.67 -3.09
N ASN A 82 -24.87 -10.57 -3.46
CA ASN A 82 -25.53 -10.43 -4.75
C ASN A 82 -24.60 -9.99 -5.90
N GLY A 83 -23.29 -10.02 -5.66
CA GLY A 83 -22.26 -9.68 -6.65
C GLY A 83 -22.04 -8.20 -6.89
N LEU A 84 -20.97 -7.87 -7.60
CA LEU A 84 -20.63 -6.50 -7.99
C LEU A 84 -21.67 -5.87 -8.89
N ASP A 85 -22.30 -6.63 -9.79
CA ASP A 85 -23.33 -6.12 -10.68
C ASP A 85 -24.53 -5.56 -9.91
N SER A 86 -24.84 -6.15 -8.75
CA SER A 86 -25.90 -5.65 -7.87
C SER A 86 -25.58 -4.29 -7.24
N LEU A 87 -24.31 -3.95 -7.09
CA LEU A 87 -23.83 -2.66 -6.59
C LEU A 87 -23.73 -1.62 -7.70
N VAL A 88 -23.18 -2.02 -8.81
CA VAL A 88 -23.01 -1.15 -10.00
C VAL A 88 -24.37 -0.84 -10.63
N LYS A 89 -25.24 -1.83 -10.73
CA LYS A 89 -26.55 -1.73 -11.41
C LYS A 89 -26.32 -1.21 -12.85
N ASN A 90 -27.07 -0.18 -13.23
CA ASN A 90 -26.95 0.48 -14.55
C ASN A 90 -26.04 1.73 -14.51
N GLN A 91 -25.25 1.92 -13.45
CA GLN A 91 -24.37 3.06 -13.34
C GLN A 91 -23.09 2.80 -14.13
N LYS A 92 -22.59 3.83 -14.80
CA LYS A 92 -21.28 3.78 -15.40
C LYS A 92 -20.20 3.67 -14.32
N VAL A 93 -19.24 2.78 -14.51
CA VAL A 93 -17.98 2.74 -13.77
C VAL A 93 -17.00 3.63 -14.54
N ASP A 94 -16.52 4.70 -13.89
CA ASP A 94 -15.60 5.65 -14.52
C ASP A 94 -14.14 5.22 -14.38
N ALA A 95 -13.80 4.61 -13.22
CA ALA A 95 -12.47 4.08 -12.99
C ALA A 95 -12.49 2.78 -12.18
N ILE A 96 -11.56 1.87 -12.47
CA ILE A 96 -11.22 0.73 -11.62
C ILE A 96 -9.82 0.97 -11.07
N ILE A 97 -9.68 0.89 -9.74
CA ILE A 97 -8.41 1.05 -9.04
C ILE A 97 -8.04 -0.25 -8.36
N GLY A 98 -6.74 -0.48 -8.12
CA GLY A 98 -6.33 -1.67 -7.40
C GLY A 98 -4.86 -2.00 -7.52
N GLY A 99 -4.38 -2.79 -6.54
CA GLY A 99 -3.00 -3.27 -6.49
C GLY A 99 -2.97 -4.79 -6.29
N PRO A 100 -3.09 -5.60 -7.36
CA PRO A 100 -3.00 -7.04 -7.22
C PRO A 100 -1.67 -7.45 -6.60
N PRO A 101 -1.65 -8.38 -5.62
CA PRO A 101 -0.44 -8.79 -4.94
C PRO A 101 0.55 -9.42 -5.93
N CYS A 102 1.76 -8.85 -5.95
CA CYS A 102 2.84 -9.27 -6.82
C CYS A 102 3.98 -9.91 -6.00
N GLN A 103 3.64 -10.82 -5.09
CA GLN A 103 4.66 -11.48 -4.27
C GLN A 103 5.58 -12.35 -5.14
N ALA A 104 5.07 -12.88 -6.24
CA ALA A 104 5.83 -13.57 -7.26
C ALA A 104 6.93 -12.70 -7.90
N TYR A 105 6.74 -11.39 -7.98
CA TYR A 105 7.67 -10.47 -8.63
C TYR A 105 8.50 -9.63 -7.65
N SER A 106 8.24 -9.74 -6.33
CA SER A 106 9.02 -9.02 -5.32
C SER A 106 10.39 -9.67 -5.09
N ILE A 107 11.42 -8.84 -4.81
CA ILE A 107 12.78 -9.34 -4.48
C ILE A 107 12.74 -10.30 -3.29
N ALA A 108 11.90 -10.02 -2.28
CA ALA A 108 11.73 -10.88 -1.11
C ALA A 108 11.03 -12.21 -1.43
N GLY A 109 10.14 -12.26 -2.42
CA GLY A 109 9.52 -13.47 -2.93
C GLY A 109 10.52 -14.36 -3.66
N ARG A 110 11.33 -13.79 -4.55
CA ARG A 110 12.35 -14.51 -5.33
C ARG A 110 13.40 -15.23 -4.49
N ILE A 111 13.76 -14.70 -3.32
CA ILE A 111 14.78 -15.31 -2.43
C ILE A 111 14.25 -16.57 -1.72
N ARG A 112 12.93 -16.76 -1.65
CA ARG A 112 12.30 -17.86 -0.91
C ARG A 112 11.76 -18.99 -1.78
N ASP A 113 11.77 -18.83 -3.09
CA ASP A 113 11.13 -19.76 -4.01
C ASP A 113 12.17 -20.65 -4.70
N GLU A 114 12.13 -21.93 -4.36
CA GLU A 114 13.03 -22.96 -4.92
C GLU A 114 12.61 -23.42 -6.34
N ASN A 115 11.37 -23.15 -6.78
CA ASN A 115 10.79 -23.62 -8.04
C ASN A 115 10.64 -22.56 -9.15
N GLY A 116 11.21 -21.35 -8.94
CA GLY A 116 11.20 -20.29 -9.97
C GLY A 116 9.81 -19.73 -10.29
N MET A 117 8.86 -19.84 -9.35
CA MET A 117 7.53 -19.21 -9.35
C MET A 117 6.59 -19.61 -10.49
N ARG A 118 6.83 -20.71 -11.18
CA ARG A 118 6.02 -21.13 -12.33
C ARG A 118 4.57 -21.48 -11.95
N ASP A 119 4.37 -22.02 -10.73
CA ASP A 119 3.07 -22.52 -10.26
C ASP A 119 2.43 -21.63 -9.17
N ASP A 120 2.93 -20.41 -8.96
CA ASP A 120 2.34 -19.49 -7.96
C ASP A 120 1.03 -18.93 -8.49
N TYR A 121 -0.11 -19.33 -7.86
CA TYR A 121 -1.47 -18.86 -8.20
C TYR A 121 -1.59 -17.32 -8.25
N ARG A 122 -0.73 -16.61 -7.55
CA ARG A 122 -0.71 -15.13 -7.51
C ARG A 122 -0.28 -14.50 -8.84
N ASN A 123 0.33 -15.26 -9.75
CA ASN A 123 0.60 -14.81 -11.11
C ASN A 123 -0.68 -14.56 -11.90
N PHE A 124 -1.76 -15.25 -11.54
CA PHE A 124 -3.06 -15.16 -12.22
C PHE A 124 -3.97 -14.05 -11.67
N LEU A 125 -3.63 -13.40 -10.55
CA LEU A 125 -4.45 -12.31 -9.99
C LEU A 125 -4.48 -11.06 -10.87
N PHE A 126 -3.45 -10.86 -11.69
CA PHE A 126 -3.46 -9.85 -12.75
C PHE A 126 -4.54 -10.12 -13.81
N GLU A 127 -4.74 -11.40 -14.19
CA GLU A 127 -5.78 -11.78 -15.14
C GLU A 127 -7.17 -11.51 -14.58
N SER A 128 -7.39 -11.77 -13.28
CA SER A 128 -8.65 -11.44 -12.62
C SER A 128 -8.94 -9.95 -12.61
N TYR A 129 -7.90 -9.11 -12.39
CA TYR A 129 -8.04 -7.66 -12.50
C TYR A 129 -8.51 -7.26 -13.91
N ILE A 130 -7.89 -7.81 -14.94
CA ILE A 130 -8.27 -7.50 -16.35
C ILE A 130 -9.68 -7.97 -16.68
N LYS A 131 -10.12 -9.15 -16.20
CA LYS A 131 -11.49 -9.62 -16.40
C LYS A 131 -12.52 -8.61 -15.86
N VAL A 132 -12.27 -8.05 -14.65
CA VAL A 132 -13.16 -7.02 -14.09
C VAL A 132 -13.11 -5.74 -14.92
N VAL A 133 -11.92 -5.30 -15.37
CA VAL A 133 -11.77 -4.13 -16.26
C VAL A 133 -12.51 -4.37 -17.58
N SER A 134 -12.41 -5.54 -18.18
CA SER A 134 -13.10 -5.89 -19.44
C SER A 134 -14.61 -5.99 -19.27
N HIS A 135 -15.12 -6.42 -18.11
CA HIS A 135 -16.55 -6.51 -17.82
C HIS A 135 -17.19 -5.13 -17.70
N TYR A 136 -16.63 -4.23 -16.89
CA TYR A 136 -17.23 -2.90 -16.66
C TYR A 136 -16.77 -1.83 -17.64
N GLN A 137 -15.72 -2.06 -18.37
CA GLN A 137 -15.15 -1.15 -19.37
C GLN A 137 -15.05 0.32 -18.90
N PRO A 138 -14.38 0.59 -17.77
CA PRO A 138 -14.22 1.96 -17.26
C PRO A 138 -13.44 2.82 -18.26
N ASP A 139 -13.58 4.15 -18.17
CA ASP A 139 -12.76 5.06 -18.99
C ASP A 139 -11.28 4.98 -18.62
N PHE A 140 -11.01 4.69 -17.32
CA PHE A 140 -9.67 4.61 -16.76
C PHE A 140 -9.53 3.40 -15.85
N PHE A 141 -8.30 2.91 -15.73
CA PHE A 141 -7.91 2.09 -14.59
C PHE A 141 -6.60 2.57 -14.00
N VAL A 142 -6.41 2.33 -12.69
CA VAL A 142 -5.15 2.55 -11.97
C VAL A 142 -4.69 1.23 -11.38
N PHE A 143 -3.58 0.73 -11.88
CA PHE A 143 -2.98 -0.52 -11.48
C PHE A 143 -1.68 -0.25 -10.71
N GLU A 144 -1.67 -0.52 -9.40
CA GLU A 144 -0.48 -0.34 -8.55
C GLU A 144 0.31 -1.63 -8.44
N ASN A 145 1.65 -1.52 -8.43
CA ASN A 145 2.51 -2.66 -8.17
C ASN A 145 3.90 -2.28 -7.63
N VAL A 146 4.66 -3.29 -7.20
CA VAL A 146 6.04 -3.13 -6.71
C VAL A 146 7.03 -2.96 -7.86
N VAL A 147 8.20 -2.35 -7.57
CA VAL A 147 9.28 -2.12 -8.55
C VAL A 147 9.76 -3.41 -9.23
N GLY A 148 9.69 -4.53 -8.50
CA GLY A 148 10.08 -5.84 -9.02
C GLY A 148 9.33 -6.27 -10.29
N LEU A 149 8.13 -5.74 -10.53
CA LEU A 149 7.37 -5.94 -11.76
C LEU A 149 8.17 -5.58 -13.01
N LEU A 150 8.94 -4.49 -12.98
CA LEU A 150 9.69 -3.99 -14.14
C LEU A 150 10.82 -4.91 -14.63
N SER A 151 11.25 -5.86 -13.80
CA SER A 151 12.35 -6.79 -14.10
C SER A 151 11.95 -8.26 -14.01
N ALA A 152 10.68 -8.56 -13.82
CA ALA A 152 10.20 -9.92 -13.69
C ALA A 152 9.99 -10.59 -15.05
N SER A 153 10.35 -11.88 -15.16
CA SER A 153 10.16 -12.71 -16.35
C SER A 153 9.82 -14.14 -15.90
N PRO A 154 8.64 -14.37 -15.31
CA PRO A 154 8.28 -15.65 -14.70
C PRO A 154 8.21 -16.80 -15.72
N THR A 155 7.82 -16.50 -16.96
CA THR A 155 7.69 -17.47 -18.05
C THR A 155 8.81 -17.37 -19.09
N GLY A 156 9.87 -16.59 -18.78
CA GLY A 156 10.93 -16.26 -19.74
C GLY A 156 10.63 -14.99 -20.57
N GLU A 157 9.37 -14.61 -20.74
CA GLU A 157 8.97 -13.32 -21.32
C GLU A 157 8.91 -12.25 -20.22
N PRO A 158 9.38 -11.00 -20.48
CA PRO A 158 9.20 -9.90 -19.55
C PRO A 158 7.72 -9.65 -19.24
N ILE A 159 7.34 -9.63 -17.96
CA ILE A 159 5.95 -9.39 -17.52
C ILE A 159 5.40 -8.06 -18.05
N THR A 160 6.27 -7.08 -18.27
CA THR A 160 5.91 -5.77 -18.86
C THR A 160 5.36 -5.90 -20.28
N ASN A 161 5.80 -6.88 -21.06
CA ASN A 161 5.28 -7.15 -22.40
C ASN A 161 3.90 -7.82 -22.32
N ILE A 162 3.76 -8.77 -21.40
CA ILE A 162 2.49 -9.46 -21.15
C ILE A 162 1.44 -8.42 -20.73
N ILE A 163 1.75 -7.57 -19.75
CA ILE A 163 0.86 -6.49 -19.27
C ILE A 163 0.42 -5.59 -20.42
N ARG A 164 1.36 -5.16 -21.26
CA ARG A 164 1.08 -4.27 -22.38
C ARG A 164 0.14 -4.91 -23.40
N ARG A 165 0.46 -6.15 -23.80
CA ARG A 165 -0.36 -6.93 -24.75
C ARG A 165 -1.77 -7.14 -24.19
N THR A 166 -1.91 -7.61 -22.96
CA THR A 166 -3.21 -7.94 -22.39
C THR A 166 -4.10 -6.71 -22.19
N PHE A 167 -3.55 -5.57 -21.76
CA PHE A 167 -4.33 -4.33 -21.70
C PHE A 167 -4.71 -3.79 -23.09
N SER A 168 -3.82 -3.92 -24.08
CA SER A 168 -4.13 -3.55 -25.46
C SER A 168 -5.24 -4.41 -26.05
N GLU A 169 -5.20 -5.73 -25.83
CA GLU A 169 -6.27 -6.66 -26.24
C GLU A 169 -7.61 -6.35 -25.57
N ALA A 170 -7.59 -5.81 -24.35
CA ALA A 170 -8.79 -5.35 -23.64
C ALA A 170 -9.27 -3.94 -24.08
N GLY A 171 -8.61 -3.31 -25.07
CA GLY A 171 -8.98 -2.00 -25.60
C GLY A 171 -8.47 -0.81 -24.78
N TYR A 172 -7.36 -1.01 -24.04
CA TYR A 172 -6.75 0.04 -23.22
C TYR A 172 -5.33 0.37 -23.66
N ARG A 173 -5.03 1.66 -23.67
CA ARG A 173 -3.68 2.17 -23.84
C ARG A 173 -3.03 2.45 -22.49
N ILE A 174 -1.76 2.05 -22.32
CA ILE A 174 -0.89 2.40 -21.18
C ILE A 174 0.39 3.06 -21.70
N ILE A 175 1.15 3.69 -20.79
CA ILE A 175 2.43 4.32 -21.17
C ILE A 175 3.39 3.31 -21.80
N SER A 176 4.06 3.71 -22.87
CA SER A 176 4.97 2.83 -23.63
C SER A 176 6.18 2.36 -22.82
N ASN A 177 6.76 3.22 -22.01
CA ASN A 177 7.87 2.89 -21.12
C ASN A 177 7.36 2.82 -19.67
N LEU A 178 7.15 1.60 -19.15
CA LEU A 178 6.66 1.41 -17.76
C LEU A 178 7.63 1.90 -16.67
N LYS A 179 8.88 2.24 -17.00
CA LYS A 179 9.78 2.89 -16.05
C LYS A 179 9.32 4.30 -15.70
N ASP A 180 8.60 4.98 -16.60
CA ASP A 180 8.05 6.31 -16.38
C ASP A 180 6.85 6.29 -15.42
N ALA A 181 6.26 5.11 -15.20
CA ALA A 181 5.22 4.87 -14.21
C ALA A 181 5.77 4.62 -12.78
N LEU A 182 7.08 4.72 -12.58
CA LEU A 182 7.72 4.50 -11.29
C LEU A 182 7.79 5.79 -10.47
N PHE A 183 7.17 5.77 -9.30
CA PHE A 183 7.14 6.88 -8.35
C PHE A 183 7.77 6.49 -7.01
N ASP A 184 8.50 7.42 -6.38
CA ASP A 184 8.80 7.35 -4.95
C ASP A 184 7.82 8.26 -4.21
N VAL A 185 7.04 7.71 -3.29
CA VAL A 185 6.02 8.49 -2.59
C VAL A 185 6.62 9.63 -1.74
N ALA A 186 7.90 9.54 -1.37
CA ALA A 186 8.61 10.59 -0.66
C ALA A 186 8.62 11.91 -1.45
N ASP A 187 8.72 11.86 -2.78
CA ASP A 187 8.66 13.04 -3.66
C ASP A 187 7.33 13.80 -3.52
N PHE A 188 6.31 13.18 -2.96
CA PHE A 188 4.95 13.72 -2.84
C PHE A 188 4.57 14.07 -1.39
N GLY A 189 5.58 14.26 -0.54
CA GLY A 189 5.39 14.67 0.86
C GLY A 189 4.81 13.57 1.76
N ILE A 190 5.09 12.31 1.45
CA ILE A 190 4.89 11.18 2.36
C ILE A 190 6.23 10.90 3.06
N PRO A 191 6.28 10.79 4.39
CA PRO A 191 7.52 10.64 5.15
C PRO A 191 8.13 9.22 5.05
N GLN A 192 8.17 8.68 3.82
CA GLN A 192 8.62 7.32 3.56
C GLN A 192 9.17 7.18 2.14
N HIS A 193 10.35 6.61 1.99
CA HIS A 193 10.82 6.10 0.71
C HIS A 193 10.10 4.79 0.38
N ARG A 194 9.13 4.88 -0.55
CA ARG A 194 8.35 3.74 -1.04
C ARG A 194 8.16 3.88 -2.54
N ARG A 195 8.88 3.07 -3.29
CA ARG A 195 8.81 3.09 -4.75
C ARG A 195 7.72 2.15 -5.24
N ARG A 196 6.85 2.68 -6.13
CA ARG A 196 5.73 1.93 -6.70
C ARG A 196 5.56 2.24 -8.18
N VAL A 197 5.15 1.24 -8.94
CA VAL A 197 4.74 1.39 -10.33
C VAL A 197 3.24 1.67 -10.34
N ILE A 198 2.83 2.80 -10.90
CA ILE A 198 1.43 3.21 -11.03
C ILE A 198 1.10 3.25 -12.52
N ILE A 199 0.45 2.22 -13.01
CA ILE A 199 0.05 2.13 -14.41
C ILE A 199 -1.36 2.72 -14.55
N LEU A 200 -1.45 3.83 -15.28
CA LEU A 200 -2.72 4.39 -15.73
C LEU A 200 -3.07 3.77 -17.08
N GLY A 201 -4.25 3.19 -17.19
CA GLY A 201 -4.82 2.77 -18.46
C GLY A 201 -5.97 3.67 -18.89
N ILE A 202 -6.02 3.93 -20.18
CA ILE A 202 -7.04 4.76 -20.82
C ILE A 202 -7.78 3.92 -21.84
N ARG A 203 -9.10 3.89 -21.77
CA ARG A 203 -9.94 3.18 -22.75
C ARG A 203 -9.91 3.89 -24.10
N GLU A 204 -9.42 3.23 -25.14
CA GLU A 204 -9.24 3.81 -26.47
C GLU A 204 -10.54 4.38 -27.04
N ALA A 205 -11.66 3.64 -26.93
CA ALA A 205 -12.97 4.06 -27.40
C ALA A 205 -13.52 5.32 -26.70
N SER A 206 -13.12 5.58 -25.44
CA SER A 206 -13.60 6.75 -24.67
C SER A 206 -12.94 8.05 -25.09
N PHE A 207 -11.81 7.98 -25.79
CA PHE A 207 -11.01 9.15 -26.18
C PHE A 207 -10.82 9.29 -27.70
N ASN A 208 -11.47 8.43 -28.51
CA ASN A 208 -11.33 8.38 -29.97
C ASN A 208 -9.85 8.26 -30.39
N CYS A 209 -9.12 7.33 -29.78
CA CYS A 209 -7.73 7.07 -30.12
C CYS A 209 -7.66 6.32 -31.45
N GLY A 210 -6.94 6.88 -32.42
CA GLY A 210 -6.74 6.25 -33.72
C GLY A 210 -5.83 5.04 -33.67
N HIS A 211 -6.03 4.08 -34.58
CA HIS A 211 -5.22 2.86 -34.65
C HIS A 211 -3.90 3.01 -35.42
N GLU A 212 -3.67 4.16 -36.10
CA GLU A 212 -2.67 4.23 -37.15
C GLU A 212 -1.23 4.62 -36.73
N ASN A 213 -1.00 5.23 -35.56
CA ASN A 213 0.35 5.52 -35.10
C ASN A 213 0.44 5.51 -33.57
N PHE A 214 1.04 4.46 -33.00
CA PHE A 214 1.16 4.23 -31.55
C PHE A 214 1.92 5.31 -30.77
N MET A 215 2.71 6.19 -31.42
CA MET A 215 3.55 7.19 -30.75
C MET A 215 2.92 8.58 -30.66
N ASP A 216 2.06 8.97 -31.61
CA ASP A 216 1.51 10.32 -31.72
C ASP A 216 -0.03 10.39 -31.58
N ASP A 217 -0.67 9.32 -31.15
CA ASP A 217 -2.12 9.33 -30.98
C ASP A 217 -2.55 10.10 -29.70
N LYS A 218 -3.83 10.46 -29.67
CA LYS A 218 -4.42 11.20 -28.55
C LYS A 218 -4.23 10.50 -27.19
N CYS A 219 -4.32 9.15 -27.14
CA CYS A 219 -4.11 8.40 -25.91
C CYS A 219 -2.68 8.49 -25.42
N SER A 220 -1.70 8.42 -26.30
CA SER A 220 -0.29 8.58 -25.94
C SER A 220 -0.02 9.98 -25.38
N GLN A 221 -0.59 11.02 -25.99
CA GLN A 221 -0.48 12.39 -25.48
C GLN A 221 -1.11 12.57 -24.10
N ILE A 222 -2.29 11.98 -23.85
CA ILE A 222 -2.95 12.00 -22.53
C ILE A 222 -2.07 11.31 -21.47
N LEU A 223 -1.51 10.15 -21.80
CA LEU A 223 -0.62 9.40 -20.90
C LEU A 223 0.67 10.17 -20.61
N GLN A 224 1.31 10.74 -21.64
CA GLN A 224 2.48 11.60 -21.49
C GLN A 224 2.17 12.80 -20.60
N ASP A 225 1.04 13.46 -20.80
CA ASP A 225 0.61 14.58 -19.96
C ASP A 225 0.44 14.17 -18.49
N PHE A 226 -0.13 12.99 -18.22
CA PHE A 226 -0.25 12.47 -16.87
C PHE A 226 1.11 12.28 -16.20
N TYR A 227 2.03 11.55 -16.85
CA TYR A 227 3.30 11.17 -16.24
C TYR A 227 4.35 12.29 -16.22
N TYR A 228 4.38 13.15 -17.24
CA TYR A 228 5.44 14.15 -17.39
C TYR A 228 5.04 15.56 -16.97
N ASN A 229 3.73 15.87 -16.90
CA ASN A 229 3.26 17.21 -16.53
C ASN A 229 2.40 17.19 -15.26
N ILE A 230 1.35 16.37 -15.22
CA ILE A 230 0.34 16.40 -14.14
C ILE A 230 0.94 15.83 -12.86
N MET A 231 1.43 14.59 -12.86
CA MET A 231 2.00 13.99 -11.65
C MET A 231 3.19 14.76 -11.10
N PRO A 232 4.17 15.21 -11.90
CA PRO A 232 5.25 16.05 -11.40
C PRO A 232 4.81 17.35 -10.75
N SER A 233 3.66 17.92 -11.15
CA SER A 233 3.13 19.17 -10.57
C SER A 233 2.73 19.03 -9.10
N PHE A 234 2.58 17.81 -8.59
CA PHE A 234 2.26 17.52 -7.18
C PHE A 234 3.51 17.24 -6.33
N LYS A 235 4.71 17.19 -6.92
CA LYS A 235 5.93 16.96 -6.15
C LYS A 235 6.19 18.10 -5.17
N THR A 236 6.64 17.74 -3.98
CA THR A 236 7.02 18.71 -2.94
C THR A 236 8.47 19.15 -3.11
N LYS A 237 8.79 20.38 -2.70
CA LYS A 237 10.17 20.92 -2.76
C LYS A 237 11.08 20.28 -1.72
N GLN A 238 10.50 19.81 -0.61
CA GLN A 238 11.22 19.20 0.49
C GLN A 238 10.51 17.90 0.89
N PHE A 239 11.28 16.94 1.38
CA PHE A 239 10.74 15.70 1.92
C PHE A 239 10.08 15.95 3.28
N SER A 240 8.98 15.27 3.54
CA SER A 240 8.48 15.08 4.90
C SER A 240 9.35 14.05 5.62
N THR A 241 9.65 14.30 6.88
CA THR A 241 10.57 13.49 7.68
C THR A 241 9.84 12.57 8.65
N VAL A 242 10.58 11.65 9.25
CA VAL A 242 10.07 10.83 10.36
C VAL A 242 9.63 11.73 11.51
N GLU A 243 10.41 12.76 11.85
CA GLU A 243 10.09 13.70 12.92
C GLU A 243 8.79 14.44 12.67
N ASP A 244 8.57 14.94 11.45
CA ASP A 244 7.30 15.60 11.07
C ASP A 244 6.08 14.69 11.26
N ALA A 245 6.27 13.37 11.14
CA ALA A 245 5.17 12.42 11.19
C ALA A 245 4.82 11.92 12.59
N ILE A 246 5.82 11.77 13.50
CA ILE A 246 5.60 11.02 14.74
C ILE A 246 6.05 11.75 16.01
N ASN A 247 6.69 12.91 15.93
CA ASN A 247 7.29 13.57 17.09
C ASN A 247 6.27 14.14 18.09
N ASP A 248 5.05 14.43 17.64
CA ASP A 248 3.94 14.93 18.47
C ASP A 248 3.16 13.82 19.19
N LEU A 249 3.44 12.54 18.88
CA LEU A 249 2.81 11.42 19.56
C LEU A 249 3.36 11.28 21.00
N PRO A 250 2.55 10.83 21.96
CA PRO A 250 3.00 10.57 23.32
C PRO A 250 4.20 9.64 23.37
N LYS A 251 5.22 10.01 24.12
CA LYS A 251 6.41 9.17 24.30
C LYS A 251 6.07 7.91 25.10
N LEU A 252 6.65 6.78 24.70
CA LEU A 252 6.48 5.48 25.34
C LEU A 252 7.84 5.01 25.91
N PHE A 253 7.95 5.02 27.23
CA PHE A 253 9.22 4.74 27.93
C PHE A 253 9.33 3.29 28.37
N PRO A 254 10.54 2.68 28.37
CA PRO A 254 10.73 1.34 28.88
C PRO A 254 10.42 1.25 30.38
N SER A 255 9.74 0.17 30.76
CA SER A 255 9.49 -0.18 32.15
C SER A 255 10.60 -1.11 32.70
N GLU A 256 10.96 -0.93 33.94
CA GLU A 256 11.91 -1.84 34.63
C GLU A 256 11.34 -3.25 34.77
N GLU A 257 10.02 -3.34 34.98
CA GLU A 257 9.30 -4.60 35.11
C GLU A 257 8.34 -4.85 33.93
N ILE A 258 8.03 -6.13 33.71
CA ILE A 258 7.03 -6.51 32.72
C ILE A 258 5.64 -6.15 33.26
N ILE A 259 4.96 -5.23 32.57
CA ILE A 259 3.59 -4.87 32.89
C ILE A 259 2.66 -5.93 32.29
N LYS A 260 1.78 -6.51 33.12
CA LYS A 260 0.74 -7.45 32.68
C LYS A 260 -0.61 -6.78 32.80
N PHE A 261 -1.31 -6.65 31.70
CA PHE A 261 -2.65 -6.07 31.68
C PHE A 261 -3.50 -6.76 30.60
N ASP A 262 -4.73 -7.11 30.94
CA ASP A 262 -5.70 -7.77 30.03
C ASP A 262 -5.09 -8.97 29.26
N GLY A 263 -4.40 -9.87 29.97
CA GLY A 263 -3.77 -11.07 29.40
C GLY A 263 -2.55 -10.81 28.50
N ARG A 264 -2.13 -9.55 28.33
CA ARG A 264 -0.99 -9.14 27.51
C ARG A 264 0.19 -8.71 28.36
N LYS A 265 1.38 -8.77 27.75
CA LYS A 265 2.63 -8.28 28.35
C LYS A 265 3.05 -7.00 27.64
N TYR A 266 3.44 -6.00 28.43
CA TYR A 266 3.99 -4.75 27.94
C TYR A 266 5.36 -4.51 28.55
N SER A 267 6.25 -3.88 27.79
CA SER A 267 7.60 -3.51 28.21
C SER A 267 7.81 -1.99 28.29
N HIS A 268 6.77 -1.22 27.96
CA HIS A 268 6.77 0.24 27.92
C HIS A 268 5.46 0.79 28.48
N TYR A 269 5.50 2.04 28.93
CA TYR A 269 4.33 2.80 29.39
C TYR A 269 4.30 4.20 28.74
N PRO A 270 3.15 4.85 28.64
CA PRO A 270 1.82 4.34 28.99
C PRO A 270 1.36 3.21 28.05
N ILE A 271 0.64 2.21 28.60
CA ILE A 271 0.20 1.04 27.82
C ILE A 271 -1.00 1.35 26.89
N ASP A 272 -1.73 2.41 27.16
CA ASP A 272 -2.83 2.93 26.36
C ASP A 272 -2.37 3.88 25.23
N GLY A 273 -1.05 4.13 25.13
CA GLY A 273 -0.48 5.02 24.13
C GLY A 273 -0.90 6.49 24.29
N GLY A 274 -1.23 6.91 25.52
CA GLY A 274 -1.69 8.27 25.79
C GLY A 274 -3.03 8.63 25.12
N GLY A 275 -3.88 7.63 24.88
CA GLY A 275 -5.21 7.82 24.28
C GLY A 275 -5.24 7.84 22.75
N TYR A 276 -4.09 7.68 22.07
CA TYR A 276 -4.05 7.62 20.61
C TYR A 276 -4.40 6.22 20.08
N LEU A 277 -5.28 6.15 19.10
CA LEU A 277 -5.69 4.90 18.44
C LEU A 277 -4.50 4.15 17.87
N ASN A 278 -4.36 2.86 18.24
CA ASN A 278 -3.28 1.98 17.76
C ASN A 278 -1.84 2.43 18.14
N HIS A 279 -1.66 3.37 19.09
CA HIS A 279 -0.35 3.78 19.59
C HIS A 279 0.10 2.95 20.80
N ILE A 280 -0.02 1.63 20.69
CA ILE A 280 0.27 0.67 21.75
C ILE A 280 1.68 0.11 21.55
N PRO A 281 2.56 0.14 22.58
CA PRO A 281 3.90 -0.39 22.44
C PRO A 281 3.91 -1.91 22.25
N ARG A 282 4.80 -2.39 21.38
CA ARG A 282 5.09 -3.82 21.28
C ARG A 282 5.88 -4.26 22.52
N PHE A 283 5.72 -5.54 22.88
CA PHE A 283 6.59 -6.12 23.90
C PHE A 283 7.99 -6.31 23.32
N HIS A 284 9.01 -5.81 24.03
CA HIS A 284 10.43 -6.03 23.77
C HIS A 284 11.10 -6.64 24.99
N SER A 285 12.05 -7.56 24.76
CA SER A 285 12.87 -8.11 25.85
C SER A 285 13.83 -7.04 26.39
N LYS A 286 14.29 -7.18 27.63
CA LYS A 286 15.31 -6.27 28.21
C LYS A 286 16.56 -6.19 27.34
N ARG A 287 16.94 -7.31 26.69
CA ARG A 287 18.05 -7.36 25.74
C ARG A 287 17.77 -6.45 24.54
N ASP A 288 16.60 -6.56 23.92
CA ASP A 288 16.26 -5.79 22.73
C ASP A 288 16.15 -4.28 23.04
N ILE A 289 15.59 -3.91 24.21
CA ILE A 289 15.53 -2.52 24.68
C ILE A 289 16.95 -1.95 24.82
N LYS A 290 17.90 -2.70 25.43
CA LYS A 290 19.30 -2.26 25.55
C LYS A 290 19.95 -2.03 24.19
N VAL A 291 19.71 -2.92 23.22
CA VAL A 291 20.24 -2.82 21.87
C VAL A 291 19.64 -1.63 21.13
N PHE A 292 18.33 -1.43 21.22
CA PHE A 292 17.64 -0.33 20.53
C PHE A 292 18.12 1.02 21.08
N ARG A 293 18.28 1.13 22.40
CA ARG A 293 18.84 2.33 23.03
C ARG A 293 20.24 2.64 22.50
N MET A 294 21.15 1.67 22.57
CA MET A 294 22.52 1.81 22.11
C MET A 294 22.60 2.24 20.64
N LEU A 295 21.79 1.62 19.77
CA LEU A 295 21.78 1.94 18.35
C LEU A 295 21.18 3.32 18.07
N ALA A 296 20.15 3.73 18.82
CA ALA A 296 19.57 5.05 18.69
C ALA A 296 20.52 6.15 19.20
N GLU A 297 21.19 5.94 20.35
CA GLU A 297 22.23 6.84 20.88
C GLU A 297 23.42 7.00 19.91
N ASP A 298 23.83 5.93 19.22
CA ASP A 298 24.87 5.97 18.18
C ASP A 298 24.50 6.94 17.04
N ILE A 299 23.23 6.94 16.64
CA ILE A 299 22.72 7.85 15.61
C ILE A 299 22.54 9.28 16.16
N GLU A 300 21.96 9.43 17.35
CA GLU A 300 21.71 10.73 17.97
C GLU A 300 23.01 11.49 18.28
N SER A 301 24.04 10.77 18.75
CA SER A 301 25.36 11.35 19.04
C SER A 301 26.19 11.67 17.80
N GLY A 302 25.78 11.20 16.61
CA GLY A 302 26.53 11.36 15.37
C GLY A 302 27.81 10.51 15.27
N LYS A 303 27.99 9.53 16.13
CA LYS A 303 29.15 8.61 16.08
C LYS A 303 29.08 7.68 14.86
N PHE A 304 27.88 7.23 14.49
CA PHE A 304 27.62 6.35 13.34
C PHE A 304 28.48 5.07 13.33
N GLU A 305 28.73 4.51 14.50
CA GLU A 305 29.56 3.33 14.66
C GLU A 305 28.89 2.06 14.08
N TYR A 306 27.55 1.94 14.27
CA TYR A 306 26.77 0.77 13.85
C TYR A 306 25.87 1.05 12.62
N VAL A 307 26.42 1.68 11.56
CA VAL A 307 25.66 1.99 10.35
C VAL A 307 25.96 1.06 9.18
N SER A 308 27.10 0.36 9.18
CA SER A 308 27.42 -0.56 8.09
C SER A 308 26.68 -1.90 8.23
N THR A 309 26.33 -2.51 7.08
CA THR A 309 25.69 -3.83 7.05
C THR A 309 26.50 -4.89 7.81
N GLU A 310 27.82 -4.85 7.70
CA GLU A 310 28.71 -5.81 8.33
C GLU A 310 28.68 -5.65 9.88
N LYS A 311 28.86 -4.44 10.38
CA LYS A 311 28.82 -4.17 11.84
C LYS A 311 27.47 -4.57 12.44
N LEU A 312 26.35 -4.26 11.76
CA LEU A 312 25.01 -4.66 12.20
C LEU A 312 24.79 -6.18 12.18
N LYS A 313 25.37 -6.90 11.22
CA LYS A 313 25.34 -8.38 11.20
C LYS A 313 26.15 -8.98 12.34
N ASN A 314 27.35 -8.44 12.59
CA ASN A 314 28.22 -8.88 13.65
C ASN A 314 27.56 -8.63 15.03
N LEU A 315 27.00 -7.45 15.25
CA LEU A 315 26.22 -7.12 16.44
C LEU A 315 25.05 -8.10 16.64
N TYR A 316 24.29 -8.41 15.59
CA TYR A 316 23.21 -9.39 15.68
C TYR A 316 23.71 -10.78 16.08
N THR A 317 24.84 -11.22 15.51
CA THR A 317 25.47 -12.51 15.81
C THR A 317 25.97 -12.57 17.24
N GLU A 318 26.63 -11.50 17.70
CA GLU A 318 27.15 -11.39 19.08
C GLU A 318 26.01 -11.46 20.11
N ILE A 319 24.93 -10.72 19.87
CA ILE A 319 23.80 -10.63 20.80
C ILE A 319 22.95 -11.89 20.82
N THR A 320 22.74 -12.53 19.66
CA THR A 320 21.77 -13.63 19.54
C THR A 320 22.40 -15.01 19.39
N GLY A 321 23.71 -15.09 19.12
CA GLY A 321 24.41 -16.31 18.75
C GLY A 321 24.04 -16.85 17.36
N LYS A 322 23.22 -16.11 16.56
CA LYS A 322 22.71 -16.56 15.27
C LYS A 322 23.26 -15.71 14.12
N LYS A 323 23.80 -16.36 13.10
CA LYS A 323 24.20 -15.66 11.87
C LYS A 323 22.99 -15.26 11.01
N SER A 324 23.08 -14.12 10.35
CA SER A 324 22.10 -13.64 9.40
C SER A 324 22.76 -13.13 8.12
N ASN A 325 22.23 -13.50 6.97
CA ASN A 325 22.73 -13.04 5.66
C ASN A 325 22.41 -11.55 5.41
N VAL A 326 21.46 -10.99 6.15
CA VAL A 326 21.04 -9.57 6.06
C VAL A 326 21.13 -8.92 7.44
N HIS A 327 21.42 -7.61 7.50
CA HIS A 327 21.32 -6.89 8.76
C HIS A 327 19.88 -6.85 9.26
N LYS A 328 19.69 -6.97 10.56
CA LYS A 328 18.36 -7.01 11.18
C LYS A 328 17.95 -5.68 11.80
N TYR A 329 18.89 -4.80 12.13
CA TYR A 329 18.64 -3.56 12.84
C TYR A 329 18.69 -2.36 11.90
N TYR A 330 17.75 -1.44 12.08
CA TYR A 330 17.80 -0.12 11.46
C TYR A 330 17.05 0.89 12.33
N VAL A 331 17.74 1.94 12.76
CA VAL A 331 17.16 3.08 13.45
C VAL A 331 16.67 4.09 12.42
N LEU A 332 15.42 4.48 12.51
CA LEU A 332 14.87 5.54 11.66
C LEU A 332 15.66 6.85 11.84
N ARG A 333 15.73 7.67 10.81
CA ARG A 333 16.41 8.98 10.86
C ARG A 333 15.39 10.07 11.08
N LYS A 334 15.52 10.88 12.14
CA LYS A 334 14.61 11.99 12.46
C LYS A 334 14.40 12.89 11.25
N ASN A 335 15.49 13.32 10.61
CA ASN A 335 15.53 14.35 9.57
C ASN A 335 15.40 13.81 8.14
N ALA A 336 14.88 12.60 7.97
CA ALA A 336 14.74 11.98 6.66
C ALA A 336 13.42 11.19 6.58
N PRO A 337 12.94 10.89 5.37
CA PRO A 337 11.87 9.91 5.19
C PRO A 337 12.27 8.54 5.74
N SER A 338 11.33 7.78 6.26
CA SER A 338 11.58 6.40 6.69
C SER A 338 11.91 5.48 5.49
N ASN A 339 12.53 4.35 5.78
CA ASN A 339 12.55 3.25 4.83
C ASN A 339 11.13 2.67 4.63
N THR A 340 10.93 1.92 3.54
CA THR A 340 9.63 1.30 3.21
C THR A 340 9.08 0.48 4.38
N ILE A 341 7.86 0.77 4.81
CA ILE A 341 7.08 -0.04 5.76
C ILE A 341 6.62 -1.32 5.06
N PRO A 342 7.13 -2.50 5.45
CA PRO A 342 6.77 -3.75 4.80
C PRO A 342 5.55 -4.41 5.46
N ALA A 343 4.83 -5.24 4.70
CA ALA A 343 3.71 -6.03 5.24
C ALA A 343 4.08 -6.94 6.42
N HIS A 344 5.34 -7.37 6.49
CA HIS A 344 5.85 -8.24 7.55
C HIS A 344 6.53 -7.49 8.71
N LEU A 345 6.26 -6.20 8.88
CA LEU A 345 6.81 -5.38 9.97
C LEU A 345 6.53 -5.99 11.34
N TYR A 346 5.41 -6.68 11.51
CA TYR A 346 5.09 -7.40 12.75
C TYR A 346 6.10 -8.50 13.13
N LYS A 347 6.82 -9.08 12.16
CA LYS A 347 7.90 -10.06 12.38
C LYS A 347 9.26 -9.39 12.52
N ASP A 348 9.50 -8.28 11.81
CA ASP A 348 10.81 -7.69 11.56
C ASP A 348 10.90 -6.23 12.07
N GLY A 349 10.27 -5.95 13.22
CA GLY A 349 10.22 -4.62 13.82
C GLY A 349 11.60 -4.00 14.14
N MET A 350 12.65 -4.82 14.27
CA MET A 350 14.02 -4.36 14.48
C MET A 350 14.58 -3.49 13.33
N ARG A 351 13.96 -3.51 12.17
CA ARG A 351 14.33 -2.63 11.03
C ARG A 351 13.60 -1.29 11.03
N HIS A 352 12.80 -1.02 12.05
CA HIS A 352 12.09 0.23 12.26
C HIS A 352 12.16 0.61 13.75
N ILE A 353 13.40 0.79 14.22
CA ILE A 353 13.66 1.24 15.59
C ILE A 353 13.36 2.73 15.65
N HIS A 354 12.62 3.13 16.71
CA HIS A 354 12.29 4.53 16.96
C HIS A 354 13.57 5.38 17.12
N PRO A 355 13.62 6.59 16.55
CA PRO A 355 14.84 7.40 16.54
C PRO A 355 15.17 8.06 17.89
N ASP A 356 14.25 8.08 18.85
CA ASP A 356 14.46 8.59 20.22
C ASP A 356 14.99 7.46 21.09
N SER A 357 16.25 7.58 21.55
CA SER A 357 16.95 6.57 22.34
C SER A 357 16.33 6.34 23.73
N GLU A 358 15.64 7.35 24.28
CA GLU A 358 14.94 7.21 25.57
C GLU A 358 13.78 6.21 25.46
N GLN A 359 13.12 6.16 24.32
CA GLN A 359 12.02 5.24 24.08
C GLN A 359 12.47 3.81 23.76
N ALA A 360 13.66 3.58 23.25
CA ALA A 360 14.33 2.29 23.06
C ALA A 360 13.41 1.14 22.58
N ARG A 361 12.65 1.35 21.53
CA ARG A 361 11.62 0.44 20.99
C ARG A 361 11.52 0.46 19.46
N SER A 362 10.82 -0.49 18.89
CA SER A 362 10.35 -0.36 17.50
C SER A 362 9.11 0.55 17.43
N ILE A 363 8.81 1.06 16.25
CA ILE A 363 7.62 1.91 16.02
C ILE A 363 6.33 1.15 16.32
N THR A 364 5.31 1.89 16.76
CA THR A 364 3.94 1.41 16.99
C THR A 364 3.16 1.31 15.68
N VAL A 365 1.95 0.74 15.74
CA VAL A 365 1.03 0.70 14.59
C VAL A 365 0.65 2.12 14.15
N ARG A 366 0.38 3.05 15.09
CA ARG A 366 0.06 4.45 14.78
C ARG A 366 1.21 5.18 14.11
N GLU A 367 2.42 5.00 14.59
CA GLU A 367 3.60 5.58 13.96
C GLU A 367 3.82 5.04 12.55
N ALA A 368 3.67 3.72 12.35
CA ALA A 368 3.72 3.13 11.02
C ALA A 368 2.61 3.66 10.10
N ALA A 369 1.40 3.88 10.62
CA ALA A 369 0.28 4.45 9.90
C ALA A 369 0.54 5.89 9.46
N ARG A 370 1.08 6.75 10.34
CA ARG A 370 1.43 8.13 10.01
C ARG A 370 2.57 8.21 8.99
N LEU A 371 3.59 7.36 9.10
CA LEU A 371 4.65 7.22 8.09
C LEU A 371 4.11 6.77 6.73
N GLN A 372 2.99 6.05 6.72
CA GLN A 372 2.26 5.64 5.52
C GLN A 372 1.16 6.65 5.12
N SER A 373 1.09 7.81 5.80
CA SER A 373 0.13 8.89 5.58
C SER A 373 -1.34 8.56 5.83
N PHE A 374 -1.65 7.61 6.70
CA PHE A 374 -3.00 7.43 7.21
C PHE A 374 -3.33 8.52 8.25
N ASP A 375 -4.56 9.00 8.24
CA ASP A 375 -5.08 9.96 9.22
C ASP A 375 -5.17 9.33 10.62
N ASP A 376 -5.15 10.16 11.68
CA ASP A 376 -5.22 9.67 13.06
C ASP A 376 -6.57 9.05 13.44
N ASP A 377 -7.64 9.44 12.76
CA ASP A 377 -8.97 8.85 12.92
C ASP A 377 -9.12 7.50 12.20
N TYR A 378 -8.07 7.02 11.50
CA TYR A 378 -8.08 5.71 10.87
C TYR A 378 -7.86 4.62 11.93
N SER A 379 -8.89 3.83 12.22
CA SER A 379 -8.83 2.73 13.19
C SER A 379 -8.52 1.41 12.48
N PHE A 380 -7.39 0.79 12.81
CA PHE A 380 -7.02 -0.54 12.34
C PHE A 380 -7.55 -1.59 13.30
N LEU A 381 -8.44 -2.46 12.82
CA LEU A 381 -9.09 -3.48 13.64
C LEU A 381 -8.30 -4.80 13.70
N GLY A 382 -8.66 -5.67 14.63
CA GLY A 382 -8.06 -6.99 14.79
C GLY A 382 -6.71 -7.01 15.50
N ALA A 383 -6.02 -8.13 15.41
CA ALA A 383 -4.73 -8.32 16.08
C ALA A 383 -3.62 -7.43 15.49
N MET A 384 -2.69 -6.98 16.33
CA MET A 384 -1.56 -6.10 15.95
C MET A 384 -0.80 -6.59 14.72
N MET A 385 -0.69 -7.90 14.53
CA MET A 385 -0.09 -8.51 13.35
C MET A 385 -0.80 -8.08 12.06
N TYR A 386 -2.12 -8.13 12.04
CA TYR A 386 -2.92 -7.71 10.89
C TYR A 386 -2.87 -6.20 10.69
N GLN A 387 -2.85 -5.42 11.78
CA GLN A 387 -2.74 -3.95 11.71
C GLN A 387 -1.45 -3.52 10.98
N TYR A 388 -0.29 -4.07 11.33
CA TYR A 388 0.95 -3.80 10.59
C TYR A 388 0.90 -4.33 9.14
N LYS A 389 0.28 -5.48 8.91
CA LYS A 389 0.13 -6.05 7.56
C LYS A 389 -0.71 -5.16 6.67
N MET A 390 -1.82 -4.62 7.18
CA MET A 390 -2.68 -3.65 6.50
C MET A 390 -1.90 -2.43 6.06
N ILE A 391 -1.17 -1.80 6.99
CA ILE A 391 -0.39 -0.60 6.72
C ILE A 391 0.70 -0.88 5.69
N GLY A 392 1.46 -1.97 5.85
CA GLY A 392 2.57 -2.29 4.95
C GLY A 392 2.13 -2.66 3.53
N ASN A 393 0.93 -3.24 3.36
CA ASN A 393 0.37 -3.55 2.04
C ASN A 393 -0.26 -2.34 1.36
N ALA A 394 -0.75 -1.37 2.12
CA ALA A 394 -1.52 -0.26 1.58
C ALA A 394 -0.72 0.64 0.63
N VAL A 395 -1.41 1.18 -0.36
CA VAL A 395 -1.00 2.42 -1.02
C VAL A 395 -1.22 3.56 -0.03
N PRO A 396 -0.23 4.46 0.19
CA PRO A 396 -0.40 5.58 1.10
C PRO A 396 -1.62 6.45 0.70
N PRO A 397 -2.58 6.71 1.60
CA PRO A 397 -3.80 7.46 1.26
C PRO A 397 -3.53 8.83 0.64
N LYS A 398 -2.53 9.57 1.15
CA LYS A 398 -2.11 10.86 0.57
C LYS A 398 -1.61 10.72 -0.87
N PHE A 399 -0.89 9.63 -1.19
CA PHE A 399 -0.44 9.38 -2.56
C PHE A 399 -1.60 8.96 -3.46
N ALA A 400 -2.51 8.13 -2.97
CA ALA A 400 -3.73 7.75 -3.68
C ALA A 400 -4.62 8.98 -3.98
N LYS A 401 -4.73 9.93 -3.05
CA LYS A 401 -5.39 11.23 -3.28
C LYS A 401 -4.74 12.02 -4.40
N ILE A 402 -3.41 12.04 -4.47
CA ILE A 402 -2.66 12.71 -5.53
C ILE A 402 -2.92 12.05 -6.88
N ILE A 403 -2.92 10.71 -6.95
CA ILE A 403 -3.28 9.97 -8.17
C ILE A 403 -4.71 10.33 -8.61
N ALA A 404 -5.66 10.33 -7.69
CA ALA A 404 -7.04 10.70 -7.95
C ALA A 404 -7.17 12.14 -8.48
N SER A 405 -6.47 13.10 -7.86
CA SER A 405 -6.41 14.50 -8.32
C SER A 405 -5.79 14.62 -9.71
N GLY A 406 -4.75 13.84 -10.00
CA GLY A 406 -4.15 13.75 -11.33
C GLY A 406 -5.12 13.23 -12.37
N LEU A 407 -5.83 12.16 -12.05
CA LEU A 407 -6.87 11.59 -12.91
C LEU A 407 -8.02 12.57 -13.16
N TYR A 408 -8.48 13.27 -12.12
CA TYR A 408 -9.52 14.28 -12.24
C TYR A 408 -9.09 15.45 -13.15
N LYS A 409 -7.85 15.94 -13.04
CA LYS A 409 -7.28 16.94 -13.96
C LYS A 409 -7.28 16.47 -15.42
N LEU A 410 -6.95 15.19 -15.68
CA LEU A 410 -7.05 14.61 -17.04
C LEU A 410 -8.48 14.65 -17.56
N ILE A 411 -9.44 14.24 -16.74
CA ILE A 411 -10.86 14.23 -17.12
C ILE A 411 -11.33 15.62 -17.51
N LEU A 412 -11.02 16.62 -16.68
CA LEU A 412 -11.36 18.02 -16.98
C LEU A 412 -10.70 18.52 -18.27
N LYS A 413 -9.46 18.12 -18.53
CA LYS A 413 -8.73 18.59 -19.72
C LYS A 413 -9.16 17.93 -21.03
N TYR A 414 -9.50 16.64 -21.00
CA TYR A 414 -9.66 15.84 -22.21
C TYR A 414 -11.05 15.29 -22.46
N LYS A 415 -11.94 15.28 -21.46
CA LYS A 415 -13.34 14.79 -21.59
C LYS A 415 -14.40 15.87 -21.65
N THR A 416 -14.12 17.06 -21.10
CA THR A 416 -15.09 18.18 -21.07
C THR A 416 -15.06 19.06 -22.32
N LYS A 417 -14.35 18.63 -23.37
CA LYS A 417 -14.34 19.29 -24.69
C LYS A 417 -15.08 18.36 -25.70
#